data_a90aa87483545c9a33ae9955bf6bcf33
#
_entry.id   a90aa87483545c9a33ae9955bf6bcf33
#
_cell.length_a   1.000
_cell.length_b   1.000
_cell.length_c   1.000
_cell.angle_alpha   90.00
_cell.angle_beta   90.00
_cell.angle_gamma   90.00
#
_symmetry.space_group_name_H-M   'P 1'
#
loop_
_entity.id
_entity.type
_entity.pdbx_description
1 polymer ?
#
loop_
_entity_poly.entity_id
_entity_poly.type
_entity_poly.pdbx_seq_one_letter_code
_entity_poly.pdbx_strand_id
1 'polypeptide(L)'
;CLVGSEMCIETDIKLQIPAGKATPAPPVGPALGQHGVNIVQFTKEFNARTADKGDLIIPVVITVYADRSFSFITKTPPAAVLLKKACNLKSGSGVPNKTKVATISKAKIQEIAEMKMPDLNAGSLEAAMSMIAGTARSMGITVEE
;
A
#
# COMPACT_ATOMS: atom_id res chain seq x y z
N CYS A 1 9.15 -18.98 17.02
CA CYS A 1 8.00 -19.53 17.71
C CYS A 1 8.36 -20.11 19.05
N LEU A 2 7.70 -19.68 20.11
CA LEU A 2 7.95 -20.17 21.45
C LEU A 2 7.32 -21.54 21.66
N VAL A 3 8.02 -22.40 22.37
CA VAL A 3 7.64 -23.78 22.67
C VAL A 3 6.25 -23.86 23.28
N GLY A 4 5.39 -24.72 22.73
CA GLY A 4 4.07 -25.05 23.27
C GLY A 4 2.90 -24.23 22.74
N SER A 5 3.14 -23.35 21.80
CA SER A 5 2.08 -22.59 21.14
C SER A 5 1.87 -23.10 19.73
N GLU A 6 0.82 -23.84 19.49
CA GLU A 6 0.39 -24.26 18.16
C GLU A 6 -0.02 -23.06 17.28
N MET A 7 -0.14 -21.89 17.86
CA MET A 7 -0.47 -20.63 17.18
C MET A 7 0.69 -19.96 16.45
N CYS A 8 1.83 -20.62 16.39
CA CYS A 8 3.04 -20.06 15.83
C CYS A 8 3.23 -20.25 14.33
N ILE A 9 2.29 -20.86 13.62
CA ILE A 9 2.33 -20.92 12.16
C ILE A 9 1.51 -19.74 11.63
N GLU A 10 2.08 -18.56 11.74
CA GLU A 10 1.55 -17.38 11.12
C GLU A 10 2.21 -17.21 9.76
N THR A 11 1.42 -17.14 8.72
CA THR A 11 1.90 -16.81 7.38
C THR A 11 1.37 -15.43 7.01
N ASP A 12 2.28 -14.49 6.80
CA ASP A 12 1.94 -13.15 6.34
C ASP A 12 1.90 -13.08 4.82
N ILE A 13 0.74 -12.80 4.28
CA ILE A 13 0.52 -12.57 2.85
C ILE A 13 0.36 -11.07 2.62
N LYS A 14 1.25 -10.51 1.80
CA LYS A 14 1.22 -9.09 1.43
C LYS A 14 0.66 -8.93 0.02
N LEU A 15 -0.47 -8.24 -0.09
CA LEU A 15 -1.14 -7.99 -1.36
C LEU A 15 -1.40 -6.49 -1.55
N GLN A 16 -1.51 -6.09 -2.81
CA GLN A 16 -1.95 -4.74 -3.19
C GLN A 16 -3.25 -4.88 -3.97
N ILE A 17 -4.33 -4.36 -3.41
CA ILE A 17 -5.68 -4.52 -3.94
C ILE A 17 -6.32 -3.14 -4.11
N PRO A 18 -7.00 -2.87 -5.24
CA PRO A 18 -7.79 -1.66 -5.38
C PRO A 18 -8.91 -1.60 -4.34
N ALA A 19 -9.08 -0.44 -3.71
CA ALA A 19 -10.11 -0.23 -2.70
C ALA A 19 -11.51 -0.49 -3.26
N GLY A 20 -12.34 -1.18 -2.50
CA GLY A 20 -13.72 -1.50 -2.87
C GLY A 20 -13.89 -2.45 -4.06
N LYS A 21 -12.81 -2.93 -4.67
CA LYS A 21 -12.81 -3.78 -5.87
C LYS A 21 -12.11 -5.13 -5.66
N ALA A 22 -12.00 -5.59 -4.43
CA ALA A 22 -11.47 -6.93 -4.16
C ALA A 22 -12.41 -7.98 -4.75
N THR A 23 -11.84 -8.88 -5.54
CA THR A 23 -12.54 -10.01 -6.17
C THR A 23 -11.80 -11.31 -5.87
N PRO A 24 -12.49 -12.46 -5.92
CA PRO A 24 -11.85 -13.77 -5.78
C PRO A 24 -10.88 -14.12 -6.93
N ALA A 25 -10.85 -13.28 -7.96
CA ALA A 25 -9.93 -13.43 -9.09
C ALA A 25 -8.47 -13.11 -8.69
N PRO A 26 -7.47 -13.50 -9.50
CA PRO A 26 -6.09 -13.10 -9.25
C PRO A 26 -5.94 -11.57 -9.06
N PRO A 27 -5.13 -11.08 -8.11
CA PRO A 27 -4.13 -11.84 -7.33
C PRO A 27 -4.62 -12.45 -6.01
N VAL A 28 -5.84 -12.17 -5.57
CA VAL A 28 -6.37 -12.55 -4.24
C VAL A 28 -6.64 -14.05 -4.14
N GLY A 29 -7.32 -14.63 -5.15
CA GLY A 29 -7.72 -16.02 -5.17
C GLY A 29 -6.57 -17.01 -4.95
N PRO A 30 -5.54 -17.01 -5.80
CA PRO A 30 -4.43 -17.92 -5.66
C PRO A 30 -3.65 -17.74 -4.34
N ALA A 31 -3.46 -16.49 -3.91
CA ALA A 31 -2.70 -16.18 -2.70
C ALA A 31 -3.38 -16.70 -1.42
N LEU A 32 -4.68 -16.48 -1.29
CA LEU A 32 -5.44 -16.94 -0.12
C LEU A 32 -5.88 -18.41 -0.23
N GLY A 33 -6.14 -18.89 -1.45
CA GLY A 33 -6.57 -20.26 -1.70
C GLY A 33 -5.53 -21.30 -1.27
N GLN A 34 -4.25 -21.03 -1.46
CA GLN A 34 -3.16 -21.91 -1.02
C GLN A 34 -3.13 -22.12 0.50
N HIS A 35 -3.62 -21.14 1.25
CA HIS A 35 -3.66 -21.19 2.71
C HIS A 35 -5.02 -21.60 3.28
N GLY A 36 -6.00 -21.94 2.42
CA GLY A 36 -7.32 -22.40 2.83
C GLY A 36 -8.20 -21.35 3.51
N VAL A 37 -7.91 -20.06 3.26
CA VAL A 37 -8.67 -18.93 3.81
C VAL A 37 -9.97 -18.73 3.05
N ASN A 38 -11.03 -18.31 3.74
CA ASN A 38 -12.31 -17.97 3.12
C ASN A 38 -12.21 -16.64 2.33
N ILE A 39 -11.97 -16.76 1.02
CA ILE A 39 -11.77 -15.63 0.11
C ILE A 39 -13.00 -14.71 0.07
N VAL A 40 -14.21 -15.29 0.12
CA VAL A 40 -15.46 -14.51 0.03
C VAL A 40 -15.64 -13.63 1.26
N GLN A 41 -15.34 -14.15 2.44
CA GLN A 41 -15.41 -13.37 3.68
C GLN A 41 -14.38 -12.24 3.66
N PHE A 42 -13.14 -12.54 3.29
CA PHE A 42 -12.09 -11.54 3.15
C PHE A 42 -12.49 -10.40 2.19
N THR A 43 -12.99 -10.74 1.00
CA THR A 43 -13.38 -9.74 0.00
C THR A 43 -14.51 -8.84 0.48
N LYS A 44 -15.49 -9.39 1.19
CA LYS A 44 -16.59 -8.61 1.79
C LYS A 44 -16.09 -7.64 2.84
N GLU A 45 -15.29 -8.13 3.79
CA GLU A 45 -14.75 -7.30 4.87
C GLU A 45 -13.79 -6.23 4.35
N PHE A 46 -12.91 -6.59 3.40
CA PHE A 46 -12.00 -5.65 2.77
C PHE A 46 -12.76 -4.54 2.03
N ASN A 47 -13.73 -4.91 1.20
CA ASN A 47 -14.52 -3.93 0.46
C ASN A 47 -15.31 -3.00 1.40
N ALA A 48 -15.87 -3.53 2.50
CA ALA A 48 -16.55 -2.72 3.52
C ALA A 48 -15.60 -1.71 4.19
N ARG A 49 -14.38 -2.13 4.55
CA ARG A 49 -13.40 -1.25 5.20
C ARG A 49 -12.74 -0.23 4.27
N THR A 50 -12.78 -0.46 2.98
CA THR A 50 -12.09 0.36 1.97
C THR A 50 -13.02 1.11 1.04
N ALA A 51 -14.34 1.01 1.24
CA ALA A 51 -15.33 1.71 0.42
C ALA A 51 -15.09 3.22 0.32
N ASP A 52 -14.68 3.84 1.43
CA ASP A 52 -14.45 5.28 1.53
C ASP A 52 -13.15 5.75 0.85
N LYS A 53 -12.25 4.84 0.51
CA LYS A 53 -10.92 5.19 -0.02
C LYS A 53 -10.87 5.31 -1.55
N GLY A 54 -11.99 5.11 -2.23
CA GLY A 54 -12.13 5.27 -3.68
C GLY A 54 -11.23 4.32 -4.48
N ASP A 55 -10.70 4.77 -5.63
CA ASP A 55 -9.89 3.95 -6.53
C ASP A 55 -8.39 3.89 -6.15
N LEU A 56 -8.06 3.99 -4.87
CA LEU A 56 -6.68 3.88 -4.42
C LEU A 56 -6.26 2.41 -4.28
N ILE A 57 -5.03 2.10 -4.64
CA ILE A 57 -4.44 0.80 -4.37
C ILE A 57 -4.02 0.77 -2.90
N ILE A 58 -4.55 -0.20 -2.16
CA ILE A 58 -4.30 -0.35 -0.72
C ILE A 58 -3.45 -1.60 -0.50
N PRO A 59 -2.28 -1.46 0.15
CA PRO A 59 -1.52 -2.60 0.61
C PRO A 59 -2.22 -3.24 1.80
N VAL A 60 -2.34 -4.55 1.77
CA VAL A 60 -2.93 -5.35 2.84
C VAL A 60 -1.91 -6.37 3.30
N VAL A 61 -1.75 -6.49 4.58
CA VAL A 61 -1.03 -7.60 5.21
C VAL A 61 -2.06 -8.51 5.83
N ILE A 62 -2.14 -9.74 5.35
CA ILE A 62 -3.07 -10.76 5.82
C ILE A 62 -2.26 -11.79 6.59
N THR A 63 -2.53 -11.93 7.86
CA THR A 63 -1.94 -12.96 8.71
C THR A 63 -2.89 -14.14 8.78
N VAL A 64 -2.43 -15.30 8.34
CA VAL A 64 -3.18 -16.56 8.36
C VAL A 64 -2.69 -17.43 9.50
N TYR A 65 -3.61 -17.87 10.34
CA TYR A 65 -3.32 -18.74 11.46
C TYR A 65 -3.51 -20.21 11.10
N ALA A 66 -2.95 -21.09 11.93
CA ALA A 66 -3.06 -22.55 11.76
C ALA A 66 -4.52 -23.04 11.70
N ASP A 67 -5.43 -22.37 12.39
CA ASP A 67 -6.87 -22.65 12.40
C ASP A 67 -7.61 -22.25 11.12
N ARG A 68 -6.90 -21.80 10.09
CA ARG A 68 -7.47 -21.22 8.87
C ARG A 68 -8.25 -19.92 9.09
N SER A 69 -8.19 -19.38 10.29
CA SER A 69 -8.64 -18.03 10.57
C SER A 69 -7.64 -17.01 9.97
N PHE A 70 -8.10 -15.81 9.71
CA PHE A 70 -7.24 -14.76 9.19
C PHE A 70 -7.51 -13.45 9.91
N SER A 71 -6.48 -12.64 10.03
CA SER A 71 -6.60 -11.23 10.36
C SER A 71 -5.95 -10.41 9.25
N PHE A 72 -6.41 -9.21 9.02
CA PHE A 72 -5.79 -8.34 8.04
C PHE A 72 -5.69 -6.90 8.51
N ILE A 73 -4.61 -6.28 8.11
CA ILE A 73 -4.33 -4.87 8.38
C ILE A 73 -4.19 -4.16 7.05
N THR A 74 -4.98 -3.10 6.87
CA THR A 74 -4.86 -2.22 5.71
C THR A 74 -3.87 -1.10 6.02
N LYS A 75 -2.87 -0.93 5.16
CA LYS A 75 -1.91 0.18 5.25
C LYS A 75 -2.33 1.35 4.40
N THR A 76 -1.64 2.48 4.56
CA THR A 76 -1.84 3.65 3.68
C THR A 76 -1.41 3.32 2.25
N PRO A 77 -2.01 3.96 1.24
CA PRO A 77 -1.64 3.74 -0.15
C PRO A 77 -0.14 3.97 -0.38
N PRO A 78 0.50 3.24 -1.33
CA PRO A 78 1.91 3.45 -1.64
C PRO A 78 2.19 4.90 -2.06
N ALA A 79 3.34 5.45 -1.63
CA ALA A 79 3.72 6.82 -1.97
C ALA A 79 3.73 7.06 -3.49
N ALA A 80 4.16 6.06 -4.27
CA ALA A 80 4.15 6.13 -5.73
C ALA A 80 2.75 6.32 -6.32
N VAL A 81 1.72 5.69 -5.73
CA VAL A 81 0.32 5.85 -6.18
C VAL A 81 -0.21 7.24 -5.83
N LEU A 82 0.08 7.72 -4.62
CA LEU A 82 -0.30 9.07 -4.19
C LEU A 82 0.37 10.14 -5.04
N LEU A 83 1.66 10.00 -5.35
CA LEU A 83 2.40 10.91 -6.23
C LEU A 83 1.83 10.91 -7.66
N LYS A 84 1.51 9.74 -8.22
CA LYS A 84 0.85 9.65 -9.53
C LYS A 84 -0.49 10.38 -9.55
N LYS A 85 -1.29 10.19 -8.51
CA LYS A 85 -2.60 10.85 -8.37
C LYS A 85 -2.43 12.37 -8.22
N ALA A 86 -1.49 12.82 -7.41
CA ALA A 86 -1.21 14.24 -7.21
C ALA A 86 -0.72 14.96 -8.48
N CYS A 87 0.03 14.24 -9.32
CA CYS A 87 0.53 14.75 -10.61
C CYS A 87 -0.35 14.40 -11.82
N ASN A 88 -1.49 13.68 -11.61
CA ASN A 88 -2.35 13.15 -12.67
C ASN A 88 -1.61 12.31 -13.73
N LEU A 89 -0.63 11.53 -13.29
CA LEU A 89 0.18 10.67 -14.15
C LEU A 89 -0.36 9.23 -14.19
N LYS A 90 -0.39 8.65 -15.39
CA LYS A 90 -0.70 7.22 -15.57
C LYS A 90 0.47 6.33 -15.14
N SER A 91 1.70 6.74 -15.46
CA SER A 91 2.92 6.00 -15.13
C SER A 91 4.08 6.95 -14.85
N GLY A 92 5.06 6.48 -14.08
CA GLY A 92 6.32 7.19 -13.88
C GLY A 92 7.24 7.08 -15.11
N SER A 93 8.36 7.79 -15.09
CA SER A 93 9.38 7.73 -16.13
C SER A 93 10.10 6.39 -16.15
N GLY A 94 10.32 5.83 -17.34
CA GLY A 94 11.18 4.66 -17.53
C GLY A 94 12.68 4.99 -17.39
N VAL A 95 13.05 6.26 -17.56
CA VAL A 95 14.43 6.76 -17.41
C VAL A 95 14.44 8.04 -16.59
N PRO A 96 14.25 7.95 -15.27
CA PRO A 96 14.02 9.10 -14.39
C PRO A 96 15.21 10.08 -14.32
N ASN A 97 16.42 9.61 -14.64
CA ASN A 97 17.62 10.48 -14.67
C ASN A 97 17.60 11.47 -15.83
N LYS A 98 17.08 11.06 -16.98
CA LYS A 98 17.09 11.86 -18.20
C LYS A 98 15.76 12.51 -18.51
N THR A 99 14.66 11.76 -18.28
CA THR A 99 13.33 12.21 -18.64
C THR A 99 12.50 12.49 -17.39
N LYS A 100 12.21 13.78 -17.18
CA LYS A 100 11.27 14.21 -16.13
C LYS A 100 9.86 14.23 -16.72
N VAL A 101 8.89 13.70 -15.97
CA VAL A 101 7.50 13.56 -16.44
C VAL A 101 6.54 14.56 -15.80
N ALA A 102 6.86 15.06 -14.64
CA ALA A 102 6.04 16.05 -13.93
C ALA A 102 6.86 16.81 -12.88
N THR A 103 6.25 17.86 -12.38
CA THR A 103 6.74 18.64 -11.25
C THR A 103 5.70 18.65 -10.15
N ILE A 104 6.13 18.53 -8.91
CA ILE A 104 5.28 18.56 -7.73
C ILE A 104 5.76 19.64 -6.76
N SER A 105 4.83 20.39 -6.17
CA SER A 105 5.14 21.38 -5.14
C SER A 105 5.42 20.73 -3.79
N LYS A 106 6.25 21.39 -3.00
CA LYS A 106 6.60 20.96 -1.62
C LYS A 106 5.37 20.80 -0.72
N ALA A 107 4.35 21.65 -0.90
CA ALA A 107 3.10 21.58 -0.16
C ALA A 107 2.36 20.23 -0.38
N LYS A 108 2.27 19.76 -1.62
CA LYS A 108 1.65 18.44 -1.91
C LYS A 108 2.45 17.28 -1.36
N ILE A 109 3.78 17.39 -1.32
CA ILE A 109 4.64 16.39 -0.67
C ILE A 109 4.37 16.36 0.83
N GLN A 110 4.16 17.51 1.45
CA GLN A 110 3.81 17.60 2.86
C GLN A 110 2.48 16.92 3.16
N GLU A 111 1.43 17.18 2.38
CA GLU A 111 0.12 16.50 2.54
C GLU A 111 0.25 14.98 2.46
N ILE A 112 1.02 14.48 1.49
CA ILE A 112 1.27 13.04 1.34
C ILE A 112 2.07 12.51 2.53
N ALA A 113 3.04 13.26 3.04
CA ALA A 113 3.84 12.88 4.20
C ALA A 113 2.97 12.77 5.46
N GLU A 114 2.09 13.73 5.69
CA GLU A 114 1.15 13.73 6.82
C GLU A 114 0.21 12.52 6.77
N MET A 115 -0.35 12.22 5.60
CA MET A 115 -1.20 11.03 5.43
C MET A 115 -0.47 9.71 5.67
N LYS A 116 0.83 9.67 5.41
CA LYS A 116 1.65 8.46 5.56
C LYS A 116 2.40 8.35 6.88
N MET A 117 2.40 9.38 7.70
CA MET A 117 3.11 9.36 9.00
C MET A 117 2.85 8.11 9.83
N PRO A 118 1.60 7.58 9.93
CA PRO A 118 1.33 6.36 10.70
C PRO A 118 2.06 5.12 10.21
N ASP A 119 2.39 5.06 8.91
CA ASP A 119 3.07 3.91 8.29
C ASP A 119 4.56 4.14 8.06
N LEU A 120 5.04 5.37 8.21
CA LEU A 120 6.44 5.72 8.03
C LEU A 120 7.20 5.65 9.36
N ASN A 121 8.41 5.13 9.30
CA ASN A 121 9.35 5.19 10.42
C ASN A 121 10.17 6.49 10.33
N ALA A 122 9.49 7.63 10.36
CA ALA A 122 10.11 8.94 10.32
C ALA A 122 10.00 9.63 11.69
N GLY A 123 11.10 10.15 12.19
CA GLY A 123 11.12 10.87 13.47
C GLY A 123 10.58 12.29 13.40
N SER A 124 10.44 12.84 12.18
CA SER A 124 9.89 14.19 11.94
C SER A 124 9.18 14.26 10.59
N LEU A 125 8.33 15.27 10.44
CA LEU A 125 7.64 15.53 9.17
C LEU A 125 8.62 15.82 8.03
N GLU A 126 9.71 16.53 8.32
CA GLU A 126 10.75 16.83 7.35
C GLU A 126 11.45 15.57 6.84
N ALA A 127 11.73 14.62 7.73
CA ALA A 127 12.27 13.31 7.36
C ALA A 127 11.30 12.53 6.46
N ALA A 128 10.00 12.55 6.78
CA ALA A 128 8.96 11.94 5.96
C ALA A 128 8.87 12.59 4.57
N MET A 129 8.91 13.90 4.50
CA MET A 129 8.94 14.64 3.24
C MET A 129 10.16 14.30 2.39
N SER A 130 11.33 14.15 3.02
CA SER A 130 12.56 13.74 2.33
C SER A 130 12.46 12.34 1.73
N MET A 131 11.84 11.39 2.44
CA MET A 131 11.60 10.04 1.93
C MET A 131 10.66 10.04 0.71
N ILE A 132 9.59 10.83 0.76
CA ILE A 132 8.63 10.95 -0.35
C ILE A 132 9.25 11.70 -1.54
N ALA A 133 10.04 12.73 -1.29
CA ALA A 133 10.80 13.44 -2.33
C ALA A 133 11.79 12.50 -3.04
N GLY A 134 12.46 11.61 -2.30
CA GLY A 134 13.31 10.57 -2.89
C GLY A 134 12.52 9.61 -3.79
N THR A 135 11.32 9.21 -3.38
CA THR A 135 10.43 8.39 -4.21
C THR A 135 9.99 9.15 -5.48
N ALA A 136 9.64 10.43 -5.36
CA ALA A 136 9.29 11.27 -6.49
C ALA A 136 10.43 11.38 -7.51
N ARG A 137 11.66 11.60 -7.04
CA ARG A 137 12.86 11.65 -7.90
C ARG A 137 13.07 10.32 -8.64
N SER A 138 12.86 9.18 -7.97
CA SER A 138 12.98 7.86 -8.60
C SER A 138 11.93 7.60 -9.67
N MET A 139 10.82 8.34 -9.65
CA MET A 139 9.75 8.29 -10.66
C MET A 139 9.93 9.32 -11.78
N GLY A 140 10.95 10.16 -11.72
CA GLY A 140 11.17 11.24 -12.67
C GLY A 140 10.30 12.49 -12.42
N ILE A 141 9.86 12.69 -11.18
CA ILE A 141 9.10 13.87 -10.76
C ILE A 141 10.07 14.86 -10.12
N THR A 142 10.07 16.09 -10.59
CA THR A 142 10.87 17.17 -10.02
C THR A 142 10.10 17.79 -8.85
N VAL A 143 10.79 18.04 -7.76
CA VAL A 143 10.22 18.74 -6.59
C VAL A 143 10.59 20.20 -6.69
N GLU A 144 9.58 21.07 -6.71
CA GLU A 144 9.77 22.53 -6.61
C GLU A 144 9.72 22.96 -5.14
N GLU A 145 10.60 23.86 -4.78
CA GLU A 145 10.68 24.45 -3.44
C GLU A 145 9.51 25.40 -3.12
#